data_bdc05a114b0810b16004a985b3c0299a
#
_entry.id   bdc05a114b0810b16004a985b3c0299a
#
_cell.length_a   1.000
_cell.length_b   1.000
_cell.length_c   1.000
_cell.angle_alpha   90.00
_cell.angle_beta   90.00
_cell.angle_gamma   90.00
#
_symmetry.space_group_name_H-M   'P 1'
#
loop_
_entity.id
_entity.type
_entity.pdbx_description
1 polymer ?
#
loop_
_entity_poly.entity_id
_entity_poly.type
_entity_poly.pdbx_seq_one_letter_code
_entity_poly.pdbx_strand_id
1 'polypeptide(L)'
;LLEDTMSFIRRNNRTLWYKEPMQRIEIPEYMERCVMEVVVNALAHRDYLIQGSEVHVDMYDDRMVIYSPGSMPEGRLIQTMNLEDIPSVRRNPVIADIFAQLGYMERKGSGMGKIINPIKALPYFEEKMLPTFFSDRAQFTVTFPNMIMAWQESHPGIEANIMENDDVTQDVTQDVTQ
;
A
#
# COMPACT_ATOMS: atom_id res chain seq x y z
N LEU A 1 -6.94 -1.35 -14.76
CA LEU A 1 -5.70 -1.84 -14.14
C LEU A 1 -5.57 -1.41 -12.68
N LEU A 2 -5.49 -0.10 -12.34
CA LEU A 2 -5.37 0.34 -10.93
C LEU A 2 -6.57 -0.12 -10.09
N GLU A 3 -7.79 0.10 -10.57
CA GLU A 3 -9.02 -0.33 -9.90
C GLU A 3 -9.08 -1.85 -9.73
N ASP A 4 -8.71 -2.63 -10.73
CA ASP A 4 -8.68 -4.10 -10.67
C ASP A 4 -7.66 -4.57 -9.64
N THR A 5 -6.47 -3.94 -9.62
CA THR A 5 -5.42 -4.22 -8.62
C THR A 5 -5.92 -3.91 -7.21
N MET A 6 -6.54 -2.75 -7.00
CA MET A 6 -7.09 -2.40 -5.69
C MET A 6 -8.25 -3.29 -5.28
N SER A 7 -9.10 -3.72 -6.22
CA SER A 7 -10.17 -4.69 -5.97
C SER A 7 -9.62 -6.06 -5.58
N PHE A 8 -8.55 -6.52 -6.23
CA PHE A 8 -7.85 -7.74 -5.84
C PHE A 8 -7.30 -7.64 -4.40
N ILE A 9 -6.63 -6.53 -4.10
CA ILE A 9 -6.06 -6.29 -2.76
C ILE A 9 -7.17 -6.27 -1.71
N ARG A 10 -8.28 -5.55 -1.93
CA ARG A 10 -9.41 -5.49 -0.98
C ARG A 10 -10.00 -6.86 -0.67
N ARG A 11 -10.22 -7.69 -1.69
CA ARG A 11 -10.78 -9.04 -1.50
C ARG A 11 -9.87 -9.96 -0.69
N ASN A 12 -8.54 -9.72 -0.74
CA ASN A 12 -7.55 -10.53 -0.05
C ASN A 12 -6.98 -9.84 1.20
N ASN A 13 -7.53 -8.70 1.63
CA ASN A 13 -7.08 -7.92 2.77
C ASN A 13 -8.03 -8.15 3.94
N ARG A 14 -7.70 -9.08 4.81
CA ARG A 14 -8.54 -9.43 5.99
C ARG A 14 -8.47 -8.34 7.05
N THR A 15 -9.45 -8.33 7.94
CA THR A 15 -9.50 -7.41 9.07
C THR A 15 -9.67 -8.19 10.37
N LEU A 16 -8.74 -8.04 11.29
CA LEU A 16 -8.89 -8.50 12.67
C LEU A 16 -9.68 -7.47 13.45
N TRP A 17 -10.56 -7.91 14.33
CA TRP A 17 -11.21 -7.03 15.27
C TRP A 17 -11.29 -7.62 16.68
N TYR A 18 -11.24 -6.74 17.67
CA TYR A 18 -11.46 -7.07 19.07
C TYR A 18 -12.25 -5.96 19.77
N LYS A 19 -12.84 -6.27 20.92
CA LYS A 19 -13.62 -5.32 21.70
C LYS A 19 -12.78 -4.76 22.84
N GLU A 20 -12.76 -3.45 22.96
CA GLU A 20 -12.40 -2.75 24.17
C GLU A 20 -13.69 -2.31 24.92
N PRO A 21 -13.61 -1.90 26.19
CA PRO A 21 -14.80 -1.53 26.97
C PRO A 21 -15.71 -0.48 26.33
N MET A 22 -15.14 0.45 25.56
CA MET A 22 -15.85 1.60 25.00
C MET A 22 -15.94 1.56 23.46
N GLN A 23 -15.21 0.68 22.80
CA GLN A 23 -15.12 0.66 21.33
C GLN A 23 -14.73 -0.69 20.77
N ARG A 24 -14.97 -0.88 19.48
CA ARG A 24 -14.40 -1.96 18.67
C ARG A 24 -13.15 -1.42 17.97
N ILE A 25 -12.06 -2.15 18.06
CA ILE A 25 -10.82 -1.87 17.32
C ILE A 25 -10.76 -2.79 16.11
N GLU A 26 -10.43 -2.23 14.96
CA GLU A 26 -10.25 -2.96 13.69
C GLU A 26 -8.83 -2.77 13.19
N ILE A 27 -8.18 -3.86 12.83
CA ILE A 27 -6.81 -3.91 12.33
C ILE A 27 -6.84 -4.59 10.97
N PRO A 28 -6.70 -3.89 9.84
CA PRO A 28 -6.56 -4.51 8.53
C PRO A 28 -5.16 -5.13 8.40
N GLU A 29 -5.00 -6.17 7.58
CA GLU A 29 -3.65 -6.67 7.25
C GLU A 29 -2.80 -5.59 6.63
N TYR A 30 -3.40 -4.77 5.75
CA TYR A 30 -2.72 -3.67 5.06
C TYR A 30 -3.63 -2.45 4.98
N MET A 31 -3.11 -1.26 5.27
CA MET A 31 -3.87 -0.01 5.09
C MET A 31 -4.04 0.30 3.61
N GLU A 32 -5.26 0.19 3.10
CA GLU A 32 -5.59 0.37 1.68
C GLU A 32 -5.05 1.68 1.09
N ARG A 33 -5.19 2.79 1.82
CA ARG A 33 -4.71 4.11 1.37
C ARG A 33 -3.20 4.13 1.16
N CYS A 34 -2.44 3.49 2.06
CA CYS A 34 -0.99 3.43 1.95
C CYS A 34 -0.55 2.54 0.80
N VAL A 35 -1.23 1.41 0.62
CA VAL A 35 -1.00 0.48 -0.50
C VAL A 35 -1.32 1.14 -1.83
N MET A 36 -2.45 1.84 -1.94
CA MET A 36 -2.84 2.57 -3.15
C MET A 36 -1.78 3.61 -3.54
N GLU A 37 -1.25 4.39 -2.58
CA GLU A 37 -0.18 5.36 -2.84
C GLU A 37 1.06 4.67 -3.43
N VAL A 38 1.44 3.49 -2.89
CA VAL A 38 2.60 2.73 -3.42
C VAL A 38 2.31 2.18 -4.82
N VAL A 39 1.13 1.64 -5.09
CA VAL A 39 0.77 1.11 -6.42
C VAL A 39 0.76 2.22 -7.47
N VAL A 40 0.19 3.38 -7.14
CA VAL A 40 0.19 4.56 -8.02
C VAL A 40 1.62 5.02 -8.29
N ASN A 41 2.45 5.10 -7.25
CA ASN A 41 3.87 5.46 -7.40
C ASN A 41 4.64 4.43 -8.22
N ALA A 42 4.39 3.13 -8.04
CA ALA A 42 5.01 2.07 -8.82
C ALA A 42 4.71 2.21 -10.32
N LEU A 43 3.47 2.56 -10.68
CA LEU A 43 3.07 2.81 -12.07
C LEU A 43 3.62 4.14 -12.61
N ALA A 44 3.55 5.21 -11.81
CA ALA A 44 4.00 6.55 -12.23
C ALA A 44 5.53 6.64 -12.38
N HIS A 45 6.28 5.86 -11.60
CA HIS A 45 7.75 5.89 -11.59
C HIS A 45 8.41 4.67 -12.26
N ARG A 46 7.64 3.72 -12.78
CA ARG A 46 8.14 2.59 -13.55
C ARG A 46 9.07 3.06 -14.67
N ASP A 47 10.16 2.32 -14.90
CA ASP A 47 10.96 2.50 -16.09
C ASP A 47 10.34 1.72 -17.26
N TYR A 48 9.62 2.42 -18.13
CA TYR A 48 8.93 1.84 -19.28
C TYR A 48 9.88 1.46 -20.43
N LEU A 49 11.17 1.79 -20.35
CA LEU A 49 12.19 1.35 -21.31
C LEU A 49 12.68 -0.08 -21.01
N ILE A 50 12.48 -0.57 -19.79
CA ILE A 50 12.79 -1.94 -19.42
C ILE A 50 11.68 -2.85 -19.97
N GLN A 51 12.04 -3.58 -21.05
CA GLN A 51 11.15 -4.54 -21.68
C GLN A 51 11.16 -5.87 -20.92
N GLY A 52 10.02 -6.57 -20.94
CA GLY A 52 9.91 -7.91 -20.32
C GLY A 52 9.85 -7.91 -18.78
N SER A 53 9.71 -6.75 -18.17
CA SER A 53 9.45 -6.62 -16.73
C SER A 53 8.20 -5.78 -16.48
N GLU A 54 7.50 -6.03 -15.39
CA GLU A 54 6.22 -5.39 -15.05
C GLU A 54 6.17 -4.98 -13.58
N VAL A 55 5.17 -4.21 -13.20
CA VAL A 55 4.86 -3.93 -11.80
C VAL A 55 4.17 -5.17 -11.21
N HIS A 56 4.68 -5.68 -10.11
CA HIS A 56 4.11 -6.82 -9.39
C HIS A 56 3.54 -6.39 -8.04
N VAL A 57 2.45 -7.03 -7.65
CA VAL A 57 1.89 -6.97 -6.30
C VAL A 57 1.73 -8.41 -5.83
N ASP A 58 2.61 -8.85 -4.96
CA ASP A 58 2.64 -10.20 -4.43
C ASP A 58 2.16 -10.17 -2.98
N MET A 59 1.11 -10.94 -2.67
CA MET A 59 0.57 -11.09 -1.32
C MET A 59 1.00 -12.45 -0.76
N TYR A 60 1.65 -12.42 0.40
CA TYR A 60 2.05 -13.57 1.20
C TYR A 60 1.28 -13.55 2.53
N ASP A 61 1.36 -14.62 3.30
CA ASP A 61 0.70 -14.68 4.61
C ASP A 61 1.23 -13.61 5.58
N ASP A 62 2.53 -13.32 5.53
CA ASP A 62 3.22 -12.44 6.45
C ASP A 62 3.49 -11.02 5.92
N ARG A 63 3.35 -10.81 4.61
CA ARG A 63 3.70 -9.53 3.96
C ARG A 63 3.06 -9.35 2.59
N MET A 64 3.01 -8.10 2.13
CA MET A 64 2.75 -7.74 0.74
C MET A 64 3.98 -7.07 0.16
N VAL A 65 4.37 -7.47 -1.04
CA VAL A 65 5.51 -6.90 -1.77
C VAL A 65 5.01 -6.21 -3.04
N ILE A 66 5.37 -4.94 -3.21
CA ILE A 66 5.08 -4.19 -4.43
C ILE A 66 6.41 -3.85 -5.08
N TYR A 67 6.59 -4.37 -6.28
CA TYR A 67 7.80 -4.23 -7.08
C TYR A 67 7.54 -3.33 -8.29
N SER A 68 8.50 -2.47 -8.62
CA SER A 68 8.50 -1.65 -9.83
C SER A 68 9.85 -1.69 -10.53
N PRO A 69 9.90 -1.95 -11.86
CA PRO A 69 11.14 -1.91 -12.62
C PRO A 69 11.72 -0.50 -12.69
N GLY A 70 13.03 -0.40 -12.51
CA GLY A 70 13.81 0.82 -12.64
C GLY A 70 14.40 1.31 -11.32
N SER A 71 15.60 1.87 -11.42
CA SER A 71 16.33 2.47 -10.30
C SER A 71 15.66 3.75 -9.79
N MET A 72 16.06 4.20 -8.61
CA MET A 72 15.77 5.57 -8.20
C MET A 72 16.50 6.61 -9.10
N PRO A 73 15.97 7.83 -9.20
CA PRO A 73 16.65 8.93 -9.91
C PRO A 73 18.09 9.10 -9.43
N GLU A 74 18.98 9.43 -10.38
CA GLU A 74 20.42 9.65 -10.12
C GLU A 74 21.16 8.44 -9.52
N GLY A 75 20.58 7.22 -9.60
CA GLY A 75 21.18 6.00 -9.06
C GLY A 75 21.30 5.95 -7.54
N ARG A 76 20.54 6.80 -6.84
CA ARG A 76 20.48 6.79 -5.36
C ARG A 76 19.86 5.49 -4.86
N LEU A 77 20.16 5.14 -3.62
CA LEU A 77 19.58 3.97 -2.95
C LEU A 77 18.68 4.43 -1.81
N ILE A 78 17.39 4.07 -1.86
CA ILE A 78 16.39 4.49 -0.87
C ILE A 78 16.78 4.15 0.56
N GLN A 79 17.40 2.99 0.76
CA GLN A 79 17.83 2.49 2.06
C GLN A 79 18.97 3.31 2.69
N THR A 80 19.59 4.23 1.95
CA THR A 80 20.63 5.14 2.47
C THR A 80 20.12 6.56 2.66
N MET A 81 18.83 6.81 2.39
CA MET A 81 18.23 8.15 2.43
C MET A 81 17.32 8.31 3.64
N ASN A 82 17.20 9.56 4.11
CA ASN A 82 16.09 9.90 4.99
C ASN A 82 14.80 9.98 4.16
N LEU A 83 13.78 9.21 4.54
CA LEU A 83 12.52 9.12 3.81
C LEU A 83 11.76 10.47 3.76
N GLU A 84 12.04 11.40 4.68
CA GLU A 84 11.45 12.75 4.69
C GLU A 84 12.08 13.68 3.64
N ASP A 85 13.31 13.38 3.22
CA ASP A 85 14.10 14.23 2.32
C ASP A 85 14.13 13.72 0.87
N ILE A 86 13.27 12.76 0.51
CA ILE A 86 13.26 12.21 -0.84
C ILE A 86 12.69 13.24 -1.81
N PRO A 87 13.47 13.64 -2.84
CA PRO A 87 13.02 14.61 -3.80
C PRO A 87 11.91 14.01 -4.69
N SER A 88 10.88 14.81 -4.95
CA SER A 88 9.82 14.43 -5.88
C SER A 88 10.29 14.61 -7.34
N VAL A 89 10.89 13.58 -7.90
CA VAL A 89 11.30 13.54 -9.31
C VAL A 89 10.35 12.64 -10.09
N ARG A 90 9.66 13.21 -11.10
CA ARG A 90 8.71 12.47 -11.92
C ARG A 90 9.44 11.80 -13.09
N ARG A 91 9.52 10.46 -13.09
CA ARG A 91 10.08 9.73 -14.22
C ARG A 91 9.16 9.82 -15.47
N ASN A 92 7.87 9.68 -15.28
CA ASN A 92 6.85 9.72 -16.34
C ASN A 92 5.85 10.86 -16.08
N PRO A 93 6.17 12.12 -16.46
CA PRO A 93 5.34 13.28 -16.13
C PRO A 93 3.91 13.18 -16.65
N VAL A 94 3.71 12.63 -17.85
CA VAL A 94 2.39 12.47 -18.46
C VAL A 94 1.52 11.52 -17.65
N ILE A 95 2.05 10.37 -17.23
CA ILE A 95 1.33 9.39 -16.40
C ILE A 95 1.01 10.00 -15.04
N ALA A 96 1.98 10.67 -14.42
CA ALA A 96 1.79 11.34 -13.13
C ALA A 96 0.71 12.44 -13.23
N ASP A 97 0.66 13.20 -14.31
CA ASP A 97 -0.37 14.23 -14.52
C ASP A 97 -1.77 13.61 -14.73
N ILE A 98 -1.87 12.47 -15.42
CA ILE A 98 -3.14 11.73 -15.55
C ILE A 98 -3.62 11.24 -14.16
N PHE A 99 -2.75 10.62 -13.37
CA PHE A 99 -3.12 10.19 -12.02
C PHE A 99 -3.50 11.37 -11.12
N ALA A 100 -2.84 12.53 -11.28
CA ALA A 100 -3.21 13.74 -10.55
C ALA A 100 -4.59 14.30 -10.98
N GLN A 101 -4.93 14.26 -12.27
CA GLN A 101 -6.24 14.67 -12.77
C GLN A 101 -7.36 13.74 -12.29
N LEU A 102 -7.07 12.43 -12.17
CA LEU A 102 -8.01 11.44 -11.66
C LEU A 102 -8.09 11.44 -10.13
N GLY A 103 -7.30 12.26 -9.43
CA GLY A 103 -7.32 12.37 -7.98
C GLY A 103 -6.53 11.27 -7.24
N TYR A 104 -5.80 10.42 -7.95
CA TYR A 104 -5.00 9.34 -7.34
C TYR A 104 -3.64 9.79 -6.85
N MET A 105 -3.11 10.92 -7.34
CA MET A 105 -1.81 11.45 -6.98
C MET A 105 -1.87 12.96 -6.74
N GLU A 106 -1.09 13.46 -5.79
CA GLU A 106 -0.90 14.90 -5.62
C GLU A 106 0.28 15.41 -6.45
N ARG A 107 0.19 16.65 -6.90
CA ARG A 107 1.23 17.29 -7.72
C ARG A 107 2.50 17.64 -6.93
N LYS A 108 2.44 17.75 -5.60
CA LYS A 108 3.60 18.05 -4.74
C LYS A 108 3.97 16.83 -3.91
N GLY A 109 5.26 16.49 -3.93
CA GLY A 109 5.82 15.28 -3.37
C GLY A 109 5.71 15.18 -1.85
N SER A 110 4.67 14.49 -1.40
CA SER A 110 4.52 14.02 -0.02
C SER A 110 4.41 12.48 0.02
N GLY A 111 4.84 11.78 -1.06
CA GLY A 111 4.56 10.37 -1.27
C GLY A 111 4.97 9.45 -0.12
N MET A 112 6.20 9.60 0.41
CA MET A 112 6.64 8.73 1.53
C MET A 112 5.88 9.03 2.82
N GLY A 113 5.61 10.30 3.12
CA GLY A 113 4.80 10.68 4.28
C GLY A 113 3.37 10.11 4.22
N LYS A 114 2.77 10.03 3.04
CA LYS A 114 1.44 9.44 2.86
C LYS A 114 1.40 7.92 3.06
N ILE A 115 2.53 7.25 2.88
CA ILE A 115 2.66 5.83 3.13
C ILE A 115 2.90 5.55 4.62
N ILE A 116 3.72 6.37 5.28
CA ILE A 116 4.21 6.12 6.64
C ILE A 116 3.29 6.74 7.70
N ASN A 117 2.91 8.02 7.53
CA ASN A 117 2.21 8.76 8.57
C ASN A 117 0.82 8.19 8.95
N PRO A 118 0.01 7.67 8.02
CA PRO A 118 -1.25 7.04 8.40
C PRO A 118 -1.07 5.81 9.29
N ILE A 119 -0.01 5.02 9.05
CA ILE A 119 0.31 3.85 9.88
C ILE A 119 0.78 4.30 11.26
N LYS A 120 1.66 5.30 11.34
CA LYS A 120 2.14 5.87 12.62
C LYS A 120 1.01 6.51 13.46
N ALA A 121 -0.04 6.97 12.82
CA ALA A 121 -1.20 7.58 13.50
C ALA A 121 -2.19 6.55 14.06
N LEU A 122 -2.01 5.26 13.85
CA LEU A 122 -2.89 4.23 14.39
C LEU A 122 -2.77 4.14 15.92
N PRO A 123 -3.88 4.00 16.66
CA PRO A 123 -3.85 3.90 18.12
C PRO A 123 -3.11 2.65 18.62
N TYR A 124 -3.01 1.62 17.79
CA TYR A 124 -2.31 0.37 18.04
C TYR A 124 -0.98 0.27 17.27
N PHE A 125 -0.41 1.38 16.88
CA PHE A 125 0.82 1.43 16.10
C PHE A 125 2.00 0.75 16.80
N GLU A 126 2.74 -0.05 16.05
CA GLU A 126 4.04 -0.60 16.41
C GLU A 126 5.04 -0.40 15.27
N GLU A 127 6.31 -0.18 15.60
CA GLU A 127 7.37 0.10 14.60
C GLU A 127 7.48 -1.00 13.53
N LYS A 128 7.25 -2.27 13.92
CA LYS A 128 7.27 -3.42 13.01
C LYS A 128 6.10 -3.46 12.00
N MET A 129 5.11 -2.56 12.12
CA MET A 129 4.04 -2.38 11.14
C MET A 129 4.44 -1.47 9.98
N LEU A 130 5.58 -0.79 10.09
CA LEU A 130 6.03 0.11 9.03
C LEU A 130 6.53 -0.64 7.81
N PRO A 131 6.23 -0.15 6.60
CA PRO A 131 6.78 -0.72 5.38
C PRO A 131 8.28 -0.47 5.29
N THR A 132 8.97 -1.38 4.65
CA THR A 132 10.37 -1.23 4.28
C THR A 132 10.52 -0.93 2.80
N PHE A 133 11.55 -0.16 2.47
CA PHE A 133 11.83 0.29 1.11
C PHE A 133 13.20 -0.23 0.69
N PHE A 134 13.27 -0.75 -0.51
CA PHE A 134 14.53 -1.21 -1.10
C PHE A 134 14.63 -0.72 -2.54
N SER A 135 15.81 -0.31 -2.96
CA SER A 135 16.10 -0.01 -4.35
C SER A 135 17.50 -0.45 -4.73
N ASP A 136 17.67 -0.82 -5.99
CA ASP A 136 18.96 -1.05 -6.63
C ASP A 136 18.97 -0.41 -8.03
N ARG A 137 19.87 -0.87 -8.91
CA ARG A 137 19.98 -0.34 -10.27
C ARG A 137 18.85 -0.79 -11.21
N ALA A 138 18.10 -1.83 -10.83
CA ALA A 138 17.11 -2.47 -11.69
C ALA A 138 15.68 -2.30 -11.17
N GLN A 139 15.49 -2.04 -9.87
CA GLN A 139 14.19 -2.12 -9.24
C GLN A 139 14.01 -1.17 -8.05
N PHE A 140 12.75 -0.91 -7.75
CA PHE A 140 12.28 -0.33 -6.50
C PHE A 140 11.23 -1.26 -5.89
N THR A 141 11.37 -1.58 -4.62
CA THR A 141 10.48 -2.51 -3.91
C THR A 141 10.00 -1.91 -2.59
N VAL A 142 8.72 -2.06 -2.32
CA VAL A 142 8.11 -1.75 -1.02
C VAL A 142 7.54 -3.03 -0.43
N THR A 143 7.91 -3.32 0.81
CA THR A 143 7.38 -4.47 1.54
C THR A 143 6.57 -3.97 2.73
N PHE A 144 5.27 -4.25 2.72
CA PHE A 144 4.36 -4.03 3.84
C PHE A 144 4.32 -5.32 4.69
N PRO A 145 4.63 -5.27 5.98
CA PRO A 145 4.37 -6.38 6.88
C PRO A 145 2.86 -6.54 7.10
N ASN A 146 2.40 -7.76 7.37
CA ASN A 146 1.04 -8.02 7.79
C ASN A 146 0.81 -7.43 9.18
N MET A 147 0.00 -6.37 9.30
CA MET A 147 -0.21 -5.66 10.56
C MET A 147 -0.96 -6.51 11.60
N ILE A 148 -1.81 -7.45 11.16
CA ILE A 148 -2.50 -8.38 12.06
C ILE A 148 -1.47 -9.27 12.74
N MET A 149 -0.57 -9.89 11.98
CA MET A 149 0.49 -10.74 12.53
C MET A 149 1.41 -9.95 13.45
N ALA A 150 1.82 -8.76 13.02
CA ALA A 150 2.64 -7.87 13.84
C ALA A 150 1.97 -7.55 15.17
N TRP A 151 0.67 -7.22 15.18
CA TRP A 151 -0.08 -6.93 16.40
C TRP A 151 -0.24 -8.17 17.30
N GLN A 152 -0.59 -9.34 16.72
CA GLN A 152 -0.79 -10.58 17.48
C GLN A 152 0.46 -11.05 18.22
N GLU A 153 1.64 -10.88 17.62
CA GLU A 153 2.91 -11.20 18.27
C GLU A 153 3.13 -10.43 19.59
N SER A 154 2.67 -9.17 19.64
CA SER A 154 2.82 -8.32 20.83
C SER A 154 1.66 -8.48 21.82
N HIS A 155 0.55 -9.07 21.40
CA HIS A 155 -0.68 -9.20 22.19
C HIS A 155 -1.15 -10.66 22.31
N PRO A 156 -0.30 -11.58 22.80
CA PRO A 156 -0.66 -12.97 22.96
C PRO A 156 -1.78 -13.10 24.01
N GLY A 157 -2.90 -13.73 23.64
CA GLY A 157 -4.02 -14.02 24.56
C GLY A 157 -5.18 -13.03 24.51
N ILE A 158 -5.15 -12.00 23.65
CA ILE A 158 -6.34 -11.21 23.37
C ILE A 158 -7.25 -12.00 22.43
N GLU A 159 -8.51 -12.25 22.86
CA GLU A 159 -9.53 -12.81 21.96
C GLU A 159 -9.85 -11.82 20.86
N ALA A 160 -9.52 -12.19 19.63
CA ALA A 160 -9.77 -11.41 18.44
C ALA A 160 -10.39 -12.28 17.35
N ASN A 161 -11.17 -11.65 16.47
CA ASN A 161 -11.85 -12.32 15.37
C ASN A 161 -11.29 -11.79 14.04
N ILE A 162 -11.23 -12.65 13.04
CA ILE A 162 -10.84 -12.26 11.67
C ILE A 162 -12.08 -12.22 10.81
N MET A 163 -12.27 -11.12 10.07
CA MET A 163 -13.27 -10.98 9.03
C MET A 163 -12.59 -11.09 7.66
N GLU A 164 -13.14 -11.93 6.81
CA GLU A 164 -12.80 -11.96 5.39
C GLU A 164 -13.68 -10.95 4.65
N ASN A 165 -13.11 -10.26 3.67
CA ASN A 165 -13.85 -9.24 2.90
C ASN A 165 -14.64 -9.88 1.75
N ASP A 166 -15.56 -10.79 2.05
CA ASP A 166 -16.42 -11.44 1.05
C ASP A 166 -17.58 -10.58 0.53
N ASP A 167 -17.78 -9.35 1.03
CA ASP A 167 -19.01 -8.58 0.83
C ASP A 167 -18.89 -7.40 -0.15
N VAL A 168 -18.21 -7.52 -1.29
CA VAL A 168 -18.23 -6.45 -2.32
C VAL A 168 -19.07 -6.85 -3.56
N THR A 169 -19.90 -7.89 -3.50
CA THR A 169 -20.67 -8.37 -4.67
C THR A 169 -22.20 -8.27 -4.54
N GLN A 170 -22.78 -7.47 -3.61
CA GLN A 170 -24.24 -7.40 -3.47
C GLN A 170 -24.90 -6.02 -3.71
N ASP A 171 -24.27 -5.06 -4.37
CA ASP A 171 -24.93 -3.76 -4.62
C ASP A 171 -25.00 -3.31 -6.10
N VAL A 172 -25.10 -4.23 -7.07
CA VAL A 172 -25.32 -3.87 -8.49
C VAL A 172 -26.46 -4.65 -9.14
N THR A 173 -27.50 -5.03 -8.40
CA THR A 173 -28.69 -5.61 -9.01
C THR A 173 -29.99 -5.25 -8.28
N GLN A 174 -30.29 -3.94 -8.18
CA GLN A 174 -31.68 -3.46 -8.04
C GLN A 174 -31.70 -2.01 -8.54
N ASP A 175 -32.00 -1.80 -9.81
CA ASP A 175 -32.82 -0.71 -10.35
C ASP A 175 -32.79 -0.72 -11.90
N VAL A 176 -33.35 -1.77 -12.50
CA VAL A 176 -33.87 -1.67 -13.88
C VAL A 176 -35.15 -2.47 -13.93
N THR A 177 -36.24 -1.93 -13.41
CA THR A 177 -37.62 -2.19 -13.86
C THR A 177 -38.57 -1.16 -13.25
N GLN A 178 -38.75 -0.07 -13.98
CA GLN A 178 -40.05 0.60 -14.20
C GLN A 178 -39.93 1.58 -15.37
#